data_824d28a172ee2c276f634ec6a805f204
#
_entry.id   824d28a172ee2c276f634ec6a805f204
#
_cell.length_a   1.000
_cell.length_b   1.000
_cell.length_c   1.000
_cell.angle_alpha   90.00
_cell.angle_beta   90.00
_cell.angle_gamma   90.00
#
_symmetry.space_group_name_H-M   'P 1'
#
loop_
_entity.id
_entity.type
_entity.pdbx_description
1 polymer ?
#
loop_
_entity_poly.entity_id
_entity_poly.type
_entity_poly.pdbx_seq_one_letter_code
_entity_poly.pdbx_strand_id
1 'polypeptide(L)'
;MTHEKVAPGPLPEWLLDHIRAQSCVPRMRSKGGPSRVLVLYAGESARRENLERLADEGLVIDRTLHHTLESLEKSLLADLRMPRVLSLSGGWSLVLDAACADAAAQLEFPIMHPIPDLSWNRNKTRALATLHSVLAREGKLDEWEGAGIDGFSRVLRRLEESLGGTHPDFVTSRVIDGLNEALEADSTPFSLAEVEGIIMLDHSPVMPACHYELLSAISHHLSLIHISEPTRRRG
;
A
#
# COMPACT_ATOMS: atom_id res chain seq x y z
N MET A 1 -5.33 -12.94 26.17
CA MET A 1 -3.94 -12.63 25.78
C MET A 1 -3.85 -11.13 25.63
N THR A 2 -3.31 -10.47 26.63
CA THR A 2 -3.06 -9.02 26.61
C THR A 2 -1.80 -8.80 25.77
N HIS A 3 -1.95 -8.24 24.57
CA HIS A 3 -0.81 -7.75 23.79
C HIS A 3 -0.26 -6.51 24.52
N GLU A 4 0.82 -6.69 25.24
CA GLU A 4 1.64 -5.57 25.68
C GLU A 4 2.13 -4.82 24.44
N LYS A 5 1.66 -3.58 24.26
CA LYS A 5 2.22 -2.69 23.25
C LYS A 5 3.64 -2.36 23.69
N VAL A 6 4.61 -3.04 23.10
CA VAL A 6 6.02 -2.64 23.23
C VAL A 6 6.12 -1.28 22.53
N ALA A 7 6.44 -0.24 23.30
CA ALA A 7 6.72 1.06 22.73
C ALA A 7 7.84 0.93 21.70
N PRO A 8 7.73 1.56 20.52
CA PRO A 8 8.80 1.54 19.52
C PRO A 8 10.08 2.04 20.18
N GLY A 9 11.17 1.30 19.96
CA GLY A 9 12.48 1.69 20.50
C GLY A 9 12.95 3.04 19.92
N PRO A 10 13.95 3.68 20.52
CA PRO A 10 14.50 4.92 19.98
C PRO A 10 15.03 4.67 18.56
N LEU A 11 14.86 5.68 17.69
CA LEU A 11 15.42 5.62 16.33
C LEU A 11 16.95 5.42 16.42
N PRO A 12 17.53 4.61 15.51
CA PRO A 12 18.99 4.45 15.46
C PRO A 12 19.70 5.80 15.27
N GLU A 13 20.81 6.04 15.96
CA GLU A 13 21.52 7.33 15.93
C GLU A 13 21.93 7.73 14.50
N TRP A 14 22.40 6.77 13.68
CA TRP A 14 22.74 7.03 12.28
C TRP A 14 21.54 7.54 11.46
N LEU A 15 20.31 7.10 11.78
CA LEU A 15 19.10 7.57 11.11
C LEU A 15 18.75 8.99 11.60
N LEU A 16 18.91 9.26 12.90
CA LEU A 16 18.73 10.60 13.44
C LEU A 16 19.71 11.58 12.82
N ASP A 17 20.98 11.19 12.66
CA ASP A 17 21.99 12.02 11.98
C ASP A 17 21.64 12.28 10.52
N HIS A 18 21.11 11.27 9.85
CA HIS A 18 20.66 11.42 8.46
C HIS A 18 19.45 12.37 8.35
N ILE A 19 18.46 12.24 9.24
CA ILE A 19 17.30 13.14 9.31
C ILE A 19 17.75 14.57 9.68
N ARG A 20 18.68 14.72 10.62
CA ARG A 20 19.27 16.03 10.98
C ARG A 20 19.97 16.67 9.77
N ALA A 21 20.74 15.90 9.02
CA ALA A 21 21.40 16.38 7.81
C ALA A 21 20.38 16.83 6.75
N GLN A 22 19.32 16.09 6.54
CA GLN A 22 18.23 16.46 5.61
C GLN A 22 17.47 17.72 6.08
N SER A 23 17.29 17.89 7.39
CA SER A 23 16.59 19.05 7.97
C SER A 23 17.33 20.36 7.78
N CYS A 24 18.64 20.32 7.61
CA CYS A 24 19.49 21.52 7.47
C CYS A 24 19.58 22.05 6.04
N VAL A 25 19.00 21.35 5.05
CA VAL A 25 19.13 21.74 3.64
C VAL A 25 17.88 22.51 3.19
N PRO A 26 18.04 23.80 2.77
CA PRO A 26 16.96 24.48 2.09
C PRO A 26 16.54 23.71 0.84
N ARG A 27 15.25 23.74 0.49
CA ARG A 27 14.68 23.08 -0.72
C ARG A 27 15.35 23.42 -2.06
N MET A 28 16.35 24.28 -2.08
CA MET A 28 17.16 24.57 -3.26
C MET A 28 18.33 23.59 -3.35
N ARG A 29 18.27 22.75 -4.36
CA ARG A 29 19.33 21.79 -4.73
C ARG A 29 20.68 22.51 -4.90
N SER A 30 21.60 22.22 -4.00
CA SER A 30 23.01 22.28 -4.35
C SER A 30 23.46 20.87 -4.77
N LYS A 31 24.13 20.74 -5.92
CA LYS A 31 24.84 19.50 -6.28
C LYS A 31 25.73 19.12 -5.10
N GLY A 32 25.44 17.97 -4.44
CA GLY A 32 26.17 17.49 -3.27
C GLY A 32 25.45 17.67 -1.93
N GLY A 33 24.14 17.94 -1.90
CA GLY A 33 23.32 17.85 -0.70
C GLY A 33 23.21 16.40 -0.17
N PRO A 34 22.77 16.22 1.11
CA PRO A 34 22.59 14.88 1.66
C PRO A 34 21.53 14.13 0.87
N SER A 35 21.75 12.82 0.75
CA SER A 35 20.85 11.87 0.10
C SER A 35 19.44 11.95 0.69
N ARG A 36 18.42 12.05 -0.15
CA ARG A 36 17.03 11.99 0.30
C ARG A 36 16.64 10.53 0.46
N VAL A 37 16.21 10.16 1.66
CA VAL A 37 15.83 8.81 2.00
C VAL A 37 14.38 8.78 2.47
N LEU A 38 13.58 7.89 1.90
CA LEU A 38 12.24 7.60 2.39
C LEU A 38 12.32 6.76 3.67
N VAL A 39 11.57 7.15 4.68
CA VAL A 39 11.42 6.40 5.92
C VAL A 39 10.03 5.78 5.96
N LEU A 40 9.97 4.45 5.95
CA LEU A 40 8.74 3.68 6.02
C LEU A 40 8.51 3.16 7.44
N TYR A 41 7.37 3.49 7.98
CA TYR A 41 6.92 3.07 9.31
C TYR A 41 5.95 1.91 9.20
N ALA A 42 5.95 1.01 10.20
CA ALA A 42 5.05 -0.14 10.24
C ALA A 42 3.56 0.25 10.30
N GLY A 43 3.25 1.45 10.74
CA GLY A 43 1.87 1.95 10.79
C GLY A 43 1.79 3.42 11.16
N GLU A 44 0.60 4.00 11.03
CA GLU A 44 0.36 5.44 11.21
C GLU A 44 0.64 5.91 12.65
N SER A 45 0.38 5.07 13.65
CA SER A 45 0.70 5.40 15.04
C SER A 45 2.21 5.52 15.26
N ALA A 46 3.00 4.57 14.72
CA ALA A 46 4.45 4.61 14.80
C ALA A 46 5.01 5.82 14.04
N ARG A 47 4.48 6.12 12.86
CA ARG A 47 4.86 7.29 12.08
C ARG A 47 4.64 8.58 12.87
N ARG A 48 3.43 8.77 13.42
CA ARG A 48 3.07 9.96 14.18
C ARG A 48 3.96 10.14 15.42
N GLU A 49 4.13 9.09 16.21
CA GLU A 49 4.94 9.13 17.43
C GLU A 49 6.41 9.51 17.13
N ASN A 50 6.98 8.93 16.07
CA ASN A 50 8.35 9.28 15.68
C ASN A 50 8.46 10.70 15.14
N LEU A 51 7.48 11.19 14.37
CA LEU A 51 7.47 12.58 13.89
C LEU A 51 7.32 13.58 15.05
N GLU A 52 6.48 13.29 16.04
CA GLU A 52 6.34 14.10 17.26
C GLU A 52 7.66 14.15 18.02
N ARG A 53 8.32 13.01 18.23
CA ARG A 53 9.63 12.94 18.89
C ARG A 53 10.70 13.76 18.17
N LEU A 54 10.79 13.64 16.84
CA LEU A 54 11.75 14.42 16.05
C LEU A 54 11.46 15.93 16.14
N ALA A 55 10.17 16.31 16.17
CA ALA A 55 9.78 17.70 16.36
C ALA A 55 10.13 18.23 17.76
N ASP A 56 9.98 17.43 18.81
CA ASP A 56 10.36 17.76 20.17
C ASP A 56 11.88 17.95 20.34
N GLU A 57 12.67 17.24 19.52
CA GLU A 57 14.12 17.47 19.41
C GLU A 57 14.49 18.75 18.63
N GLY A 58 13.50 19.49 18.14
CA GLY A 58 13.69 20.74 17.40
C GLY A 58 14.08 20.55 15.92
N LEU A 59 13.88 19.36 15.36
CA LEU A 59 14.22 19.06 13.98
C LEU A 59 13.13 19.55 13.02
N VAL A 60 13.55 20.11 11.90
CA VAL A 60 12.67 20.44 10.78
C VAL A 60 12.52 19.20 9.91
N ILE A 61 11.31 18.67 9.81
CA ILE A 61 11.03 17.39 9.16
C ILE A 61 10.37 17.63 7.81
N ASP A 62 10.92 17.04 6.76
CA ASP A 62 10.24 16.91 5.47
C ASP A 62 9.25 15.72 5.52
N ARG A 63 8.00 16.03 5.82
CA ARG A 63 6.94 15.02 5.93
C ARG A 63 6.71 14.21 4.66
N THR A 64 7.16 14.69 3.51
CA THR A 64 7.03 13.98 2.23
C THR A 64 8.01 12.81 2.10
N LEU A 65 8.92 12.66 3.05
CA LEU A 65 9.85 11.53 3.14
C LEU A 65 9.46 10.50 4.20
N HIS A 66 8.37 10.71 4.93
CA HIS A 66 7.95 9.86 6.04
C HIS A 66 6.58 9.25 5.76
N HIS A 67 6.55 7.97 5.46
CA HIS A 67 5.34 7.26 5.04
C HIS A 67 5.10 5.96 5.81
N THR A 68 3.86 5.50 5.82
CA THR A 68 3.54 4.07 5.88
C THR A 68 3.47 3.53 4.46
N LEU A 69 3.50 2.20 4.27
CA LEU A 69 3.31 1.64 2.91
C LEU A 69 2.01 2.13 2.29
N GLU A 70 0.90 2.10 3.04
CA GLU A 70 -0.40 2.59 2.56
C GLU A 70 -0.38 4.08 2.16
N SER A 71 0.31 4.94 2.92
CA SER A 71 0.40 6.35 2.58
C SER A 71 1.31 6.61 1.38
N LEU A 72 2.35 5.80 1.19
CA LEU A 72 3.21 5.85 0.02
C LEU A 72 2.45 5.39 -1.24
N GLU A 73 1.70 4.29 -1.17
CA GLU A 73 0.84 3.84 -2.27
C GLU A 73 -0.14 4.93 -2.72
N LYS A 74 -0.78 5.62 -1.78
CA LYS A 74 -1.69 6.74 -2.10
C LYS A 74 -0.97 7.90 -2.79
N SER A 75 0.26 8.20 -2.38
CA SER A 75 1.08 9.24 -3.02
C SER A 75 1.49 8.81 -4.44
N LEU A 76 1.91 7.56 -4.60
CA LEU A 76 2.28 7.01 -5.91
C LEU A 76 1.09 6.95 -6.87
N LEU A 77 -0.11 6.55 -6.40
CA LEU A 77 -1.33 6.62 -7.21
C LEU A 77 -1.58 8.03 -7.76
N ALA A 78 -1.38 9.05 -6.91
CA ALA A 78 -1.58 10.44 -7.31
C ALA A 78 -0.52 10.89 -8.34
N ASP A 79 0.74 10.52 -8.12
CA ASP A 79 1.85 10.84 -9.04
C ASP A 79 1.69 10.17 -10.41
N LEU A 80 1.22 8.93 -10.41
CA LEU A 80 0.91 8.14 -11.60
C LEU A 80 -0.42 8.54 -12.26
N ARG A 81 -1.10 9.57 -11.72
CA ARG A 81 -2.40 10.08 -12.19
C ARG A 81 -3.49 9.02 -12.25
N MET A 82 -3.43 8.06 -11.37
CA MET A 82 -4.41 6.99 -11.23
C MET A 82 -5.63 7.45 -10.42
N PRO A 83 -6.80 6.78 -10.57
CA PRO A 83 -7.97 7.07 -9.77
C PRO A 83 -7.70 6.89 -8.26
N ARG A 84 -8.26 7.79 -7.45
CA ARG A 84 -8.14 7.72 -5.99
C ARG A 84 -8.70 6.43 -5.42
N VAL A 85 -8.21 6.02 -4.27
CA VAL A 85 -8.74 4.86 -3.54
C VAL A 85 -10.19 5.10 -3.14
N LEU A 86 -11.07 4.13 -3.40
CA LEU A 86 -12.47 4.16 -3.00
C LEU A 86 -12.59 4.08 -1.47
N SER A 87 -13.47 4.92 -0.91
CA SER A 87 -13.86 4.80 0.48
C SER A 87 -14.91 3.70 0.62
N LEU A 88 -14.56 2.61 1.29
CA LEU A 88 -15.46 1.47 1.55
C LEU A 88 -16.34 1.68 2.80
N SER A 89 -16.54 2.92 3.25
CA SER A 89 -17.39 3.27 4.38
C SER A 89 -18.87 3.41 3.97
N GLY A 90 -19.77 3.39 4.95
CA GLY A 90 -21.19 3.62 4.72
C GLY A 90 -21.91 2.49 3.99
N GLY A 91 -22.58 2.79 2.89
CA GLY A 91 -23.39 1.84 2.13
C GLY A 91 -22.65 0.84 1.24
N TRP A 92 -21.30 0.79 1.28
CA TRP A 92 -20.51 -0.06 0.40
C TRP A 92 -20.95 -1.53 0.38
N SER A 93 -21.19 -2.12 1.55
CA SER A 93 -21.63 -3.52 1.63
C SER A 93 -22.97 -3.76 0.92
N LEU A 94 -23.88 -2.78 0.93
CA LEU A 94 -25.16 -2.89 0.24
C LEU A 94 -24.97 -2.77 -1.29
N VAL A 95 -24.12 -1.85 -1.73
CA VAL A 95 -23.79 -1.70 -3.16
C VAL A 95 -23.12 -2.95 -3.70
N LEU A 96 -22.15 -3.49 -2.95
CA LEU A 96 -21.46 -4.72 -3.33
C LEU A 96 -22.39 -5.94 -3.35
N ASP A 97 -23.27 -6.08 -2.34
CA ASP A 97 -24.27 -7.15 -2.30
C ASP A 97 -25.22 -7.08 -3.50
N ALA A 98 -25.71 -5.88 -3.86
CA ALA A 98 -26.58 -5.68 -5.03
C ALA A 98 -25.84 -6.04 -6.33
N ALA A 99 -24.62 -5.53 -6.51
CA ALA A 99 -23.82 -5.83 -7.71
C ALA A 99 -23.49 -7.33 -7.85
N CYS A 100 -23.22 -8.03 -6.73
CA CYS A 100 -23.04 -9.49 -6.74
C CYS A 100 -24.34 -10.23 -7.05
N ALA A 101 -25.48 -9.76 -6.58
CA ALA A 101 -26.79 -10.35 -6.89
C ALA A 101 -27.11 -10.23 -8.39
N ASP A 102 -26.86 -9.04 -8.97
CA ASP A 102 -27.04 -8.79 -10.41
C ASP A 102 -26.12 -9.69 -11.26
N ALA A 103 -24.85 -9.82 -10.86
CA ALA A 103 -23.90 -10.70 -11.52
C ALA A 103 -24.28 -12.19 -11.39
N ALA A 104 -24.83 -12.60 -10.25
CA ALA A 104 -25.32 -13.96 -10.03
C ALA A 104 -26.53 -14.29 -10.95
N ALA A 105 -27.46 -13.35 -11.12
CA ALA A 105 -28.57 -13.48 -12.06
C ALA A 105 -28.10 -13.61 -13.52
N GLN A 106 -26.91 -13.09 -13.84
CA GLN A 106 -26.25 -13.21 -15.15
C GLN A 106 -25.33 -14.45 -15.27
N LEU A 107 -25.37 -15.37 -14.29
CA LEU A 107 -24.54 -16.57 -14.24
C LEU A 107 -23.01 -16.29 -14.20
N GLU A 108 -22.60 -15.15 -13.67
CA GLU A 108 -21.17 -14.85 -13.50
C GLU A 108 -20.52 -15.66 -12.36
N PHE A 109 -21.31 -16.33 -11.53
CA PHE A 109 -20.87 -17.23 -10.45
C PHE A 109 -21.39 -18.66 -10.64
N PRO A 110 -21.10 -19.34 -11.77
CA PRO A 110 -21.76 -20.59 -12.14
C PRO A 110 -21.55 -21.74 -11.12
N ILE A 111 -20.41 -21.74 -10.44
CA ILE A 111 -20.11 -22.77 -9.42
C ILE A 111 -20.81 -22.46 -8.08
N MET A 112 -20.81 -21.20 -7.66
CA MET A 112 -21.37 -20.78 -6.38
C MET A 112 -22.87 -20.53 -6.44
N HIS A 113 -23.38 -20.21 -7.60
CA HIS A 113 -24.77 -19.84 -7.84
C HIS A 113 -25.26 -20.38 -9.21
N PRO A 114 -25.44 -21.70 -9.33
CA PRO A 114 -25.77 -22.35 -10.62
C PRO A 114 -27.20 -22.10 -11.08
N ILE A 115 -28.08 -21.60 -10.21
CA ILE A 115 -29.49 -21.37 -10.50
C ILE A 115 -29.79 -19.88 -10.39
N PRO A 116 -29.98 -19.15 -11.53
CA PRO A 116 -30.14 -17.69 -11.54
C PRO A 116 -31.34 -17.18 -10.75
N ASP A 117 -32.44 -17.97 -10.73
CA ASP A 117 -33.68 -17.58 -10.07
C ASP A 117 -33.65 -17.70 -8.53
N LEU A 118 -32.56 -18.25 -7.97
CA LEU A 118 -32.38 -18.26 -6.54
C LEU A 118 -31.90 -16.88 -6.05
N SER A 119 -32.40 -16.48 -4.87
CA SER A 119 -31.91 -15.26 -4.25
C SER A 119 -30.43 -15.38 -3.86
N TRP A 120 -29.67 -14.33 -4.16
CA TRP A 120 -28.27 -14.24 -3.76
C TRP A 120 -28.15 -14.13 -2.23
N ASN A 121 -27.17 -14.83 -1.66
CA ASN A 121 -26.93 -14.81 -0.21
C ASN A 121 -25.76 -13.89 0.14
N ARG A 122 -26.02 -12.89 1.00
CA ARG A 122 -25.02 -11.95 1.54
C ARG A 122 -23.76 -12.60 2.09
N ASN A 123 -23.87 -13.77 2.69
CA ASN A 123 -22.72 -14.48 3.21
C ASN A 123 -21.75 -14.89 2.09
N LYS A 124 -22.26 -15.13 0.87
CA LYS A 124 -21.40 -15.39 -0.30
C LYS A 124 -20.58 -14.15 -0.66
N THR A 125 -21.20 -12.96 -0.68
CA THR A 125 -20.48 -11.70 -0.89
C THR A 125 -19.34 -11.51 0.13
N ARG A 126 -19.63 -11.73 1.40
CA ARG A 126 -18.62 -11.60 2.48
C ARG A 126 -17.49 -12.61 2.33
N ALA A 127 -17.83 -13.87 2.02
CA ALA A 127 -16.81 -14.90 1.82
C ALA A 127 -15.92 -14.58 0.62
N LEU A 128 -16.51 -14.13 -0.50
CA LEU A 128 -15.76 -13.70 -1.70
C LEU A 128 -14.88 -12.50 -1.40
N ALA A 129 -15.41 -11.47 -0.72
CA ALA A 129 -14.64 -10.28 -0.37
C ALA A 129 -13.45 -10.63 0.53
N THR A 130 -13.66 -11.48 1.54
CA THR A 130 -12.56 -11.91 2.42
C THR A 130 -11.50 -12.70 1.66
N LEU A 131 -11.90 -13.66 0.83
CA LEU A 131 -10.97 -14.45 0.04
C LEU A 131 -10.23 -13.60 -0.98
N HIS A 132 -10.94 -12.70 -1.68
CA HIS A 132 -10.35 -11.78 -2.65
C HIS A 132 -9.27 -10.89 -2.01
N SER A 133 -9.58 -10.28 -0.84
CA SER A 133 -8.60 -9.47 -0.11
C SER A 133 -7.37 -10.28 0.33
N VAL A 134 -7.55 -11.53 0.75
CA VAL A 134 -6.40 -12.40 1.09
C VAL A 134 -5.56 -12.68 -0.15
N LEU A 135 -6.17 -13.05 -1.27
CA LEU A 135 -5.47 -13.34 -2.52
C LEU A 135 -4.76 -12.10 -3.08
N ALA A 136 -5.39 -10.93 -2.98
CA ALA A 136 -4.77 -9.66 -3.37
C ALA A 136 -3.50 -9.39 -2.58
N ARG A 137 -3.54 -9.57 -1.26
CA ARG A 137 -2.37 -9.37 -0.39
C ARG A 137 -1.25 -10.36 -0.65
N GLU A 138 -1.59 -11.58 -1.05
CA GLU A 138 -0.62 -12.63 -1.40
C GLU A 138 -0.15 -12.54 -2.86
N GLY A 139 -0.61 -11.54 -3.64
CA GLY A 139 -0.26 -11.40 -5.06
C GLY A 139 -0.79 -12.54 -5.95
N LYS A 140 -1.88 -13.22 -5.52
CA LYS A 140 -2.37 -14.47 -6.16
C LYS A 140 -3.72 -14.32 -6.85
N LEU A 141 -4.20 -13.12 -7.09
CA LEU A 141 -5.50 -12.92 -7.73
C LEU A 141 -5.55 -13.53 -9.14
N ASP A 142 -4.47 -13.38 -9.91
CA ASP A 142 -4.40 -13.86 -11.29
C ASP A 142 -4.09 -15.36 -11.39
N GLU A 143 -3.57 -15.96 -10.32
CA GLU A 143 -3.27 -17.40 -10.26
C GLU A 143 -4.49 -18.24 -9.86
N TRP A 144 -5.51 -17.60 -9.31
CA TRP A 144 -6.66 -18.30 -8.74
C TRP A 144 -7.79 -18.42 -9.77
N GLU A 145 -7.79 -19.51 -10.52
CA GLU A 145 -8.89 -19.86 -11.41
C GLU A 145 -10.01 -20.59 -10.66
N GLY A 146 -11.25 -20.13 -10.81
CA GLY A 146 -12.44 -20.79 -10.27
C GLY A 146 -12.96 -20.20 -8.96
N ALA A 147 -13.89 -20.91 -8.32
CA ALA A 147 -14.58 -20.55 -7.06
C ALA A 147 -15.28 -19.16 -7.04
N GLY A 148 -15.50 -18.55 -8.19
CA GLY A 148 -16.21 -17.27 -8.31
C GLY A 148 -15.34 -16.03 -8.03
N ILE A 149 -14.04 -16.17 -7.81
CA ILE A 149 -13.14 -15.02 -7.60
C ILE A 149 -13.04 -14.17 -8.86
N ASP A 150 -12.94 -14.77 -10.05
CA ASP A 150 -12.92 -14.03 -11.32
C ASP A 150 -14.21 -13.21 -11.53
N GLY A 151 -15.36 -13.83 -11.23
CA GLY A 151 -16.66 -13.14 -11.25
C GLY A 151 -16.66 -11.97 -10.26
N PHE A 152 -16.15 -12.18 -9.05
CA PHE A 152 -16.07 -11.15 -8.03
C PHE A 152 -15.12 -10.03 -8.43
N SER A 153 -13.94 -10.34 -8.97
CA SER A 153 -13.00 -9.34 -9.51
C SER A 153 -13.63 -8.50 -10.62
N ARG A 154 -14.42 -9.12 -11.53
CA ARG A 154 -15.18 -8.38 -12.55
C ARG A 154 -16.24 -7.45 -11.94
N VAL A 155 -16.95 -7.89 -10.90
CA VAL A 155 -17.90 -7.04 -10.16
C VAL A 155 -17.18 -5.83 -9.56
N LEU A 156 -16.06 -6.04 -8.89
CA LEU A 156 -15.28 -4.95 -8.31
C LEU A 156 -14.78 -3.96 -9.37
N ARG A 157 -14.26 -4.44 -10.51
CA ARG A 157 -13.80 -3.57 -11.61
C ARG A 157 -14.93 -2.72 -12.20
N ARG A 158 -16.13 -3.29 -12.39
CA ARG A 158 -17.31 -2.51 -12.81
C ARG A 158 -17.72 -1.45 -11.79
N LEU A 159 -17.60 -1.74 -10.50
CA LEU A 159 -17.86 -0.76 -9.44
C LEU A 159 -16.79 0.34 -9.44
N GLU A 160 -15.52 0.01 -9.66
CA GLU A 160 -14.46 1.01 -9.84
C GLU A 160 -14.76 1.99 -10.98
N GLU A 161 -15.12 1.45 -12.16
CA GLU A 161 -15.47 2.24 -13.34
C GLU A 161 -16.67 3.16 -13.06
N SER A 162 -17.71 2.62 -12.42
CA SER A 162 -18.92 3.36 -12.11
C SER A 162 -18.73 4.45 -11.04
N LEU A 163 -17.84 4.24 -10.09
CA LEU A 163 -17.56 5.15 -8.97
C LEU A 163 -16.35 6.06 -9.19
N GLY A 164 -15.58 5.83 -10.24
CA GLY A 164 -14.40 6.62 -10.59
C GLY A 164 -13.28 6.52 -9.56
N GLY A 165 -13.03 5.32 -9.02
CA GLY A 165 -12.00 5.12 -8.01
C GLY A 165 -11.39 3.71 -8.06
N THR A 166 -10.32 3.49 -7.32
CA THR A 166 -9.62 2.20 -7.23
C THR A 166 -10.04 1.45 -5.97
N HIS A 167 -10.47 0.19 -6.10
CA HIS A 167 -10.75 -0.65 -4.94
C HIS A 167 -9.47 -0.95 -4.15
N PRO A 168 -9.48 -0.93 -2.81
CA PRO A 168 -8.27 -1.16 -2.01
C PRO A 168 -7.48 -2.41 -2.38
N ASP A 169 -8.15 -3.51 -2.74
CA ASP A 169 -7.49 -4.76 -3.13
C ASP A 169 -6.69 -4.67 -4.45
N PHE A 170 -6.94 -3.66 -5.27
CA PHE A 170 -6.22 -3.44 -6.54
C PHE A 170 -5.18 -2.31 -6.48
N VAL A 171 -5.07 -1.61 -5.34
CA VAL A 171 -4.17 -0.46 -5.21
C VAL A 171 -2.72 -0.86 -5.47
N THR A 172 -2.24 -1.87 -4.75
CA THR A 172 -0.84 -2.29 -4.81
C THR A 172 -0.45 -2.76 -6.22
N SER A 173 -1.27 -3.63 -6.84
CA SER A 173 -1.00 -4.12 -8.21
C SER A 173 -0.97 -2.97 -9.22
N ARG A 174 -1.93 -2.05 -9.15
CA ARG A 174 -1.96 -0.89 -10.06
C ARG A 174 -0.77 0.05 -9.88
N VAL A 175 -0.32 0.25 -8.63
CA VAL A 175 0.89 1.05 -8.37
C VAL A 175 2.10 0.35 -8.98
N ILE A 176 2.22 -0.97 -8.83
CA ILE A 176 3.31 -1.75 -9.43
C ILE A 176 3.29 -1.61 -10.95
N ASP A 177 2.13 -1.82 -11.59
CA ASP A 177 1.98 -1.68 -13.04
C ASP A 177 2.39 -0.28 -13.50
N GLY A 178 1.88 0.76 -12.84
CA GLY A 178 2.22 2.14 -13.17
C GLY A 178 3.67 2.52 -12.93
N LEU A 179 4.33 1.93 -11.93
CA LEU A 179 5.78 2.09 -11.73
C LEU A 179 6.56 1.44 -12.86
N ASN A 180 6.18 0.24 -13.30
CA ASN A 180 6.81 -0.44 -14.42
C ASN A 180 6.62 0.36 -15.73
N GLU A 181 5.42 0.85 -16.00
CA GLU A 181 5.16 1.73 -17.16
C GLU A 181 5.98 3.03 -17.10
N ALA A 182 6.09 3.63 -15.90
CA ALA A 182 6.91 4.83 -15.71
C ALA A 182 8.40 4.54 -15.97
N LEU A 183 8.89 3.38 -15.54
CA LEU A 183 10.27 2.96 -15.78
C LEU A 183 10.53 2.75 -17.27
N GLU A 184 9.63 2.11 -18.01
CA GLU A 184 9.72 1.94 -19.47
C GLU A 184 9.70 3.29 -20.21
N ALA A 185 8.97 4.28 -19.67
CA ALA A 185 8.92 5.64 -20.19
C ALA A 185 10.09 6.55 -19.73
N ASP A 186 11.08 6.01 -19.06
CA ASP A 186 12.22 6.76 -18.45
C ASP A 186 11.72 7.94 -17.58
N SER A 187 10.65 7.70 -16.84
CA SER A 187 10.07 8.71 -15.94
C SER A 187 10.09 8.21 -14.48
N THR A 188 10.22 9.16 -13.55
CA THR A 188 10.20 8.85 -12.12
C THR A 188 9.04 9.57 -11.46
N PRO A 189 8.17 8.87 -10.70
CA PRO A 189 7.11 9.49 -9.93
C PRO A 189 7.65 10.58 -8.99
N PHE A 190 6.87 11.63 -8.77
CA PHE A 190 7.31 12.79 -7.99
C PHE A 190 7.70 12.41 -6.55
N SER A 191 6.98 11.50 -5.91
CA SER A 191 7.28 11.02 -4.55
C SER A 191 8.60 10.25 -4.47
N LEU A 192 9.10 9.71 -5.59
CA LEU A 192 10.38 9.00 -5.70
C LEU A 192 11.48 9.87 -6.32
N ALA A 193 11.12 11.03 -6.86
CA ALA A 193 12.09 11.93 -7.46
C ALA A 193 13.12 12.39 -6.41
N GLU A 194 14.40 12.23 -6.73
CA GLU A 194 15.50 12.60 -5.85
C GLU A 194 15.66 11.74 -4.59
N VAL A 195 14.88 10.66 -4.47
CA VAL A 195 15.05 9.69 -3.39
C VAL A 195 16.14 8.70 -3.80
N GLU A 196 17.13 8.53 -2.93
CA GLU A 196 18.27 7.65 -3.18
C GLU A 196 18.12 6.29 -2.49
N GLY A 197 17.23 6.21 -1.49
CA GLY A 197 17.04 4.97 -0.75
C GLY A 197 15.79 4.94 0.11
N ILE A 198 15.48 3.76 0.63
CA ILE A 198 14.37 3.50 1.56
C ILE A 198 14.90 2.88 2.84
N ILE A 199 14.43 3.38 3.97
CA ILE A 199 14.65 2.77 5.28
C ILE A 199 13.31 2.30 5.82
N MET A 200 13.23 1.03 6.19
CA MET A 200 12.03 0.44 6.79
C MET A 200 12.26 0.26 8.28
N LEU A 201 11.35 0.83 9.08
CA LEU A 201 11.42 0.78 10.54
C LEU A 201 10.35 -0.16 11.11
N ASP A 202 10.78 -1.07 12.00
CA ASP A 202 9.91 -1.95 12.79
C ASP A 202 8.87 -2.73 11.99
N HIS A 203 9.19 -3.11 10.76
CA HIS A 203 8.31 -3.95 9.96
C HIS A 203 8.33 -5.39 10.46
N SER A 204 7.15 -6.01 10.40
CA SER A 204 7.02 -7.44 10.70
C SER A 204 7.93 -8.25 9.74
N PRO A 205 8.61 -9.28 10.24
CA PRO A 205 9.35 -10.20 9.37
C PRO A 205 8.43 -10.95 8.39
N VAL A 206 7.12 -10.93 8.63
CA VAL A 206 6.10 -11.50 7.74
C VAL A 206 5.37 -10.34 7.07
N MET A 207 5.84 -9.94 5.92
CA MET A 207 5.20 -8.94 5.07
C MET A 207 4.37 -9.65 3.98
N PRO A 208 3.18 -9.16 3.60
CA PRO A 208 2.44 -9.67 2.45
C PRO A 208 3.27 -9.66 1.18
N ALA A 209 3.08 -10.67 0.32
CA ALA A 209 3.88 -10.80 -0.92
C ALA A 209 3.76 -9.58 -1.83
N CYS A 210 2.55 -9.01 -1.98
CA CYS A 210 2.32 -7.80 -2.78
C CYS A 210 3.17 -6.60 -2.32
N HIS A 211 3.48 -6.49 -1.03
CA HIS A 211 4.34 -5.41 -0.54
C HIS A 211 5.82 -5.63 -0.89
N TYR A 212 6.28 -6.88 -0.95
CA TYR A 212 7.63 -7.17 -1.47
C TYR A 212 7.75 -6.81 -2.94
N GLU A 213 6.73 -7.14 -3.74
CA GLU A 213 6.67 -6.79 -5.16
C GLU A 213 6.65 -5.27 -5.36
N LEU A 214 5.85 -4.56 -4.55
CA LEU A 214 5.83 -3.10 -4.55
C LEU A 214 7.21 -2.50 -4.23
N LEU A 215 7.85 -2.97 -3.17
CA LEU A 215 9.19 -2.50 -2.80
C LEU A 215 10.23 -2.82 -3.88
N SER A 216 10.10 -3.98 -4.53
CA SER A 216 10.92 -4.34 -5.68
C SER A 216 10.72 -3.36 -6.84
N ALA A 217 9.46 -3.07 -7.21
CA ALA A 217 9.15 -2.10 -8.27
C ALA A 217 9.69 -0.70 -7.94
N ILE A 218 9.49 -0.22 -6.70
CA ILE A 218 10.05 1.05 -6.25
C ILE A 218 11.57 1.05 -6.36
N SER A 219 12.22 -0.08 -6.06
CA SER A 219 13.68 -0.19 -6.07
C SER A 219 14.32 0.11 -7.40
N HIS A 220 13.62 -0.18 -8.50
CA HIS A 220 14.11 0.11 -9.85
C HIS A 220 14.15 1.60 -10.17
N HIS A 221 13.44 2.43 -9.41
CA HIS A 221 13.48 3.90 -9.50
C HIS A 221 14.52 4.54 -8.58
N LEU A 222 15.17 3.77 -7.71
CA LEU A 222 16.09 4.26 -6.70
C LEU A 222 17.52 3.77 -6.95
N SER A 223 18.51 4.59 -6.58
CA SER A 223 19.91 4.21 -6.72
C SER A 223 20.42 3.26 -5.63
N LEU A 224 19.73 3.19 -4.48
CA LEU A 224 20.14 2.36 -3.33
C LEU A 224 18.95 1.92 -2.47
N ILE A 225 18.92 0.65 -2.06
CA ILE A 225 18.00 0.16 -1.01
C ILE A 225 18.81 -0.25 0.21
N HIS A 226 18.52 0.35 1.34
CA HIS A 226 18.92 -0.14 2.64
C HIS A 226 17.70 -0.68 3.39
N ILE A 227 17.60 -2.00 3.51
CA ILE A 227 16.68 -2.64 4.45
C ILE A 227 17.45 -2.79 5.76
N SER A 228 17.12 -1.99 6.78
CA SER A 228 17.65 -2.23 8.12
C SER A 228 16.85 -3.35 8.78
N GLU A 229 17.49 -4.49 9.01
CA GLU A 229 16.90 -5.54 9.83
C GLU A 229 16.61 -5.00 11.25
N PRO A 230 15.49 -5.43 11.86
CA PRO A 230 15.23 -5.12 13.26
C PRO A 230 16.39 -5.64 14.10
N THR A 231 17.00 -4.75 14.86
CA THR A 231 18.09 -5.12 15.80
C THR A 231 17.56 -6.16 16.76
N ARG A 232 17.88 -7.44 16.51
CA ARG A 232 17.69 -8.50 17.50
C ARG A 232 18.50 -8.10 18.72
N ARG A 233 17.80 -7.63 19.78
CA ARG A 233 18.41 -7.57 21.11
C ARG A 233 18.79 -9.01 21.48
N ARG A 234 20.08 -9.33 21.43
CA ARG A 234 20.61 -10.47 22.13
C ARG A 234 20.52 -10.14 23.63
N GLY A 235 19.53 -10.71 24.27
CA GLY A 235 19.48 -10.81 25.73
C GLY A 235 20.46 -11.84 26.24
#